data_4e5b7123739cd6c663dd68b24b60a336
#
_entry.id   4e5b7123739cd6c663dd68b24b60a336
#
_cell.length_a   1.000
_cell.length_b   1.000
_cell.length_c   1.000
_cell.angle_alpha   90.00
_cell.angle_beta   90.00
_cell.angle_gamma   90.00
#
_symmetry.space_group_name_H-M   'P 1'
#
loop_
_entity.id
_entity.type
_entity.pdbx_description
1 polymer ?
#
loop_
_entity_poly.entity_id
_entity_poly.type
_entity_poly.pdbx_seq_one_letter_code
_entity_poly.pdbx_strand_id
1 'polypeptide(L)'
;MTRPLTAILADDHAIVRQGLKLLISVMDDISVVAEASDGTTVMEQVRSAGADLLILDLGMPGVAGIQFISEIKTVAPKLQILILTANVEPRTIRAAMEAGASAYLTKDGDPEEIGAAIDAVRNGKTYLAQSIRFAITGSMGSSSSRPAPDIVSPIPLTRRERQILALVAQGLTARDVATRLGISPLTARKHRENLMRKLNLHSSAELTAYAVRLGLPTA
;
A
#
# COMPACT_ATOMS: atom_id res chain seq x y z
N MET A 1 -1.43 14.25 -29.17
CA MET A 1 -2.30 13.57 -28.19
C MET A 1 -1.65 12.24 -27.87
N THR A 2 -1.22 12.02 -26.65
CA THR A 2 -0.67 10.72 -26.20
C THR A 2 -1.81 9.70 -26.12
N ARG A 3 -1.59 8.48 -26.61
CA ARG A 3 -2.54 7.37 -26.49
C ARG A 3 -2.88 7.13 -25.02
N PRO A 4 -4.16 6.91 -24.64
CA PRO A 4 -4.50 6.48 -23.29
C PRO A 4 -3.73 5.23 -22.89
N LEU A 5 -3.29 5.17 -21.63
CA LEU A 5 -2.63 4.00 -21.05
C LEU A 5 -3.64 2.86 -20.94
N THR A 6 -3.24 1.64 -21.27
CA THR A 6 -4.11 0.46 -21.11
C THR A 6 -3.63 -0.40 -19.94
N ALA A 7 -4.57 -0.82 -19.07
CA ALA A 7 -4.25 -1.55 -17.84
C ALA A 7 -4.95 -2.90 -17.74
N ILE A 8 -4.24 -3.89 -17.21
CA ILE A 8 -4.79 -5.16 -16.72
C ILE A 8 -4.93 -5.04 -15.19
N LEU A 9 -6.08 -5.45 -14.64
CA LEU A 9 -6.29 -5.56 -13.19
C LEU A 9 -6.24 -7.02 -12.76
N ALA A 10 -5.33 -7.34 -11.86
CA ALA A 10 -5.13 -8.69 -11.35
C ALA A 10 -5.22 -8.71 -9.82
N ASP A 11 -6.33 -9.22 -9.29
CA ASP A 11 -6.63 -9.38 -7.86
C ASP A 11 -7.70 -10.48 -7.70
N ASP A 12 -7.59 -11.38 -6.75
CA ASP A 12 -8.60 -12.42 -6.51
C ASP A 12 -9.84 -11.89 -5.78
N HIS A 13 -9.75 -10.71 -5.16
CA HIS A 13 -10.86 -10.04 -4.49
C HIS A 13 -11.68 -9.19 -5.47
N ALA A 14 -12.88 -9.65 -5.84
CA ALA A 14 -13.75 -8.93 -6.79
C ALA A 14 -14.06 -7.48 -6.35
N ILE A 15 -14.22 -7.24 -5.04
CA ILE A 15 -14.52 -5.89 -4.52
C ILE A 15 -13.35 -4.93 -4.72
N VAL A 16 -12.11 -5.41 -4.64
CA VAL A 16 -10.91 -4.61 -4.90
C VAL A 16 -10.82 -4.27 -6.37
N ARG A 17 -11.04 -5.24 -7.27
CA ARG A 17 -11.05 -4.98 -8.71
C ARG A 17 -12.10 -3.96 -9.11
N GLN A 18 -13.34 -4.06 -8.57
CA GLN A 18 -14.39 -3.08 -8.84
C GLN A 18 -14.03 -1.69 -8.31
N GLY A 19 -13.44 -1.58 -7.14
CA GLY A 19 -12.94 -0.32 -6.58
C GLY A 19 -11.86 0.32 -7.46
N LEU A 20 -10.90 -0.47 -7.94
CA LEU A 20 -9.85 -0.01 -8.85
C LEU A 20 -10.42 0.43 -10.21
N LYS A 21 -11.40 -0.30 -10.76
CA LYS A 21 -12.09 0.11 -12.00
C LYS A 21 -12.77 1.46 -11.85
N LEU A 22 -13.49 1.66 -10.75
CA LEU A 22 -14.15 2.92 -10.48
C LEU A 22 -13.12 4.06 -10.34
N LEU A 23 -12.03 3.84 -9.62
CA LEU A 23 -10.96 4.81 -9.45
C LEU A 23 -10.31 5.16 -10.79
N ILE A 24 -10.03 4.16 -11.63
CA ILE A 24 -9.44 4.35 -12.96
C ILE A 24 -10.44 5.04 -13.90
N SER A 25 -11.74 4.76 -13.81
CA SER A 25 -12.76 5.34 -14.70
C SER A 25 -12.94 6.84 -14.58
N VAL A 26 -12.49 7.46 -13.47
CA VAL A 26 -12.50 8.92 -13.31
C VAL A 26 -11.18 9.58 -13.75
N MET A 27 -10.22 8.80 -14.24
CA MET A 27 -8.95 9.27 -14.81
C MET A 27 -9.06 9.31 -16.33
N ASP A 28 -8.80 10.46 -16.95
CA ASP A 28 -9.07 10.68 -18.38
C ASP A 28 -8.16 9.90 -19.35
N ASP A 29 -7.01 9.41 -18.90
CA ASP A 29 -5.93 8.94 -19.76
C ASP A 29 -5.47 7.53 -19.45
N ILE A 30 -6.31 6.71 -18.81
CA ILE A 30 -6.08 5.28 -18.60
C ILE A 30 -7.41 4.51 -18.75
N SER A 31 -7.34 3.30 -19.25
CA SER A 31 -8.50 2.40 -19.38
C SER A 31 -8.14 0.96 -18.99
N VAL A 32 -9.07 0.27 -18.35
CA VAL A 32 -8.95 -1.15 -18.04
C VAL A 32 -9.35 -1.96 -19.26
N VAL A 33 -8.43 -2.78 -19.78
CA VAL A 33 -8.65 -3.61 -20.98
C VAL A 33 -8.85 -5.08 -20.64
N ALA A 34 -8.41 -5.54 -19.46
CA ALA A 34 -8.59 -6.92 -19.02
C ALA A 34 -8.58 -7.02 -17.50
N GLU A 35 -9.17 -8.11 -16.98
CA GLU A 35 -9.17 -8.48 -15.58
C GLU A 35 -8.69 -9.93 -15.41
N ALA A 36 -8.06 -10.22 -14.28
CA ALA A 36 -7.64 -11.57 -13.90
C ALA A 36 -7.87 -11.81 -12.40
N SER A 37 -8.20 -13.03 -12.04
CA SER A 37 -8.41 -13.45 -10.64
C SER A 37 -7.43 -14.51 -10.16
N ASP A 38 -6.51 -14.96 -11.03
CA ASP A 38 -5.49 -15.96 -10.76
C ASP A 38 -4.29 -15.80 -11.71
N GLY A 39 -3.16 -16.43 -11.35
CA GLY A 39 -1.91 -16.32 -12.11
C GLY A 39 -1.99 -16.84 -13.55
N THR A 40 -2.79 -17.87 -13.81
CA THR A 40 -2.96 -18.42 -15.17
C THR A 40 -3.61 -17.39 -16.07
N THR A 41 -4.73 -16.83 -15.62
CA THR A 41 -5.47 -15.77 -16.34
C THR A 41 -4.59 -14.52 -16.53
N VAL A 42 -3.75 -14.14 -15.52
CA VAL A 42 -2.79 -13.02 -15.68
C VAL A 42 -1.88 -13.28 -16.89
N MET A 43 -1.26 -14.46 -16.96
CA MET A 43 -0.32 -14.78 -18.05
C MET A 43 -0.99 -14.82 -19.43
N GLU A 44 -2.24 -15.25 -19.51
CA GLU A 44 -3.06 -15.20 -20.74
C GLU A 44 -3.30 -13.75 -21.17
N GLN A 45 -3.74 -12.90 -20.25
CA GLN A 45 -4.00 -11.49 -20.52
C GLN A 45 -2.72 -10.72 -20.88
N VAL A 46 -1.60 -10.99 -20.20
CA VAL A 46 -0.29 -10.39 -20.53
C VAL A 46 0.13 -10.69 -21.97
N ARG A 47 -0.17 -11.89 -22.46
CA ARG A 47 0.16 -12.28 -23.86
C ARG A 47 -0.78 -11.69 -24.89
N SER A 48 -2.05 -11.50 -24.56
CA SER A 48 -3.12 -11.20 -25.54
C SER A 48 -3.59 -9.75 -25.52
N ALA A 49 -3.63 -9.08 -24.35
CA ALA A 49 -4.28 -7.78 -24.23
C ALA A 49 -3.45 -6.60 -24.75
N GLY A 50 -2.13 -6.76 -24.93
CA GLY A 50 -1.24 -5.67 -25.39
C GLY A 50 -1.26 -4.46 -24.46
N ALA A 51 -1.42 -4.70 -23.15
CA ALA A 51 -1.52 -3.65 -22.14
C ALA A 51 -0.18 -2.97 -21.87
N ASP A 52 -0.25 -1.73 -21.39
CA ASP A 52 0.93 -0.93 -20.99
C ASP A 52 1.25 -1.11 -19.51
N LEU A 53 0.23 -1.38 -18.68
CA LEU A 53 0.32 -1.50 -17.22
C LEU A 53 -0.38 -2.77 -16.73
N LEU A 54 0.21 -3.44 -15.77
CA LEU A 54 -0.42 -4.49 -14.95
C LEU A 54 -0.47 -4.02 -13.50
N ILE A 55 -1.66 -3.95 -12.91
CA ILE A 55 -1.83 -3.80 -11.46
C ILE A 55 -2.01 -5.20 -10.90
N LEU A 56 -1.07 -5.65 -10.08
CA LEU A 56 -0.92 -7.04 -9.67
C LEU A 56 -0.95 -7.19 -8.14
N ASP A 57 -1.85 -8.01 -7.64
CA ASP A 57 -1.73 -8.55 -6.28
C ASP A 57 -0.84 -9.80 -6.28
N LEU A 58 0.16 -9.81 -5.41
CA LEU A 58 1.04 -10.97 -5.21
C LEU A 58 0.41 -12.09 -4.36
N GLY A 59 -0.74 -11.81 -3.72
CA GLY A 59 -1.45 -12.77 -2.86
C GLY A 59 -2.41 -13.70 -3.59
N MET A 60 -2.54 -13.58 -4.92
CA MET A 60 -3.49 -14.34 -5.72
C MET A 60 -3.10 -15.83 -5.87
N PRO A 61 -4.09 -16.74 -6.03
CA PRO A 61 -3.83 -18.11 -6.43
C PRO A 61 -3.04 -18.20 -7.75
N GLY A 62 -2.08 -19.11 -7.82
CA GLY A 62 -1.26 -19.30 -9.03
C GLY A 62 -0.19 -18.23 -9.29
N VAL A 63 -0.05 -17.24 -8.40
CA VAL A 63 1.06 -16.27 -8.42
C VAL A 63 2.18 -16.78 -7.52
N ALA A 64 3.32 -17.13 -8.11
CA ALA A 64 4.51 -17.62 -7.40
C ALA A 64 5.33 -16.46 -6.76
N GLY A 65 4.66 -15.49 -6.18
CA GLY A 65 5.29 -14.34 -5.52
C GLY A 65 6.20 -13.55 -6.47
N ILE A 66 7.41 -13.25 -6.03
CA ILE A 66 8.38 -12.41 -6.77
C ILE A 66 8.82 -13.03 -8.11
N GLN A 67 8.96 -14.34 -8.16
CA GLN A 67 9.36 -15.04 -9.39
C GLN A 67 8.38 -14.79 -10.54
N PHE A 68 7.10 -14.67 -10.23
CA PHE A 68 6.06 -14.38 -11.22
C PHE A 68 6.27 -13.03 -11.93
N ILE A 69 6.84 -12.03 -11.24
CA ILE A 69 7.21 -10.74 -11.85
C ILE A 69 8.27 -10.96 -12.94
N SER A 70 9.29 -11.75 -12.66
CA SER A 70 10.37 -12.07 -13.62
C SER A 70 9.83 -12.85 -14.82
N GLU A 71 8.90 -13.78 -14.61
CA GLU A 71 8.22 -14.52 -15.67
C GLU A 71 7.42 -13.58 -16.59
N ILE A 72 6.65 -12.65 -16.02
CA ILE A 72 5.92 -11.62 -16.78
C ILE A 72 6.91 -10.76 -17.58
N LYS A 73 8.00 -10.30 -16.98
CA LYS A 73 9.01 -9.49 -17.65
C LYS A 73 9.72 -10.22 -18.77
N THR A 74 9.85 -11.54 -18.69
CA THR A 74 10.40 -12.35 -19.78
C THR A 74 9.45 -12.37 -21.00
N VAL A 75 8.13 -12.46 -20.76
CA VAL A 75 7.11 -12.51 -21.83
C VAL A 75 6.80 -11.11 -22.38
N ALA A 76 6.72 -10.12 -21.50
CA ALA A 76 6.35 -8.75 -21.83
C ALA A 76 7.32 -7.73 -21.19
N PRO A 77 8.54 -7.56 -21.71
CA PRO A 77 9.60 -6.73 -21.11
C PRO A 77 9.21 -5.26 -20.92
N LYS A 78 8.32 -4.74 -21.77
CA LYS A 78 7.88 -3.33 -21.75
C LYS A 78 6.70 -3.09 -20.81
N LEU A 79 5.98 -4.14 -20.41
CA LEU A 79 4.81 -4.04 -19.53
C LEU A 79 5.25 -3.46 -18.17
N GLN A 80 4.65 -2.36 -17.77
CA GLN A 80 4.88 -1.79 -16.45
C GLN A 80 4.11 -2.61 -15.41
N ILE A 81 4.71 -2.90 -14.27
CA ILE A 81 4.08 -3.71 -13.22
C ILE A 81 3.98 -2.87 -11.94
N LEU A 82 2.75 -2.58 -11.54
CA LEU A 82 2.41 -1.94 -10.28
C LEU A 82 1.91 -3.02 -9.32
N ILE A 83 2.65 -3.26 -8.25
CA ILE A 83 2.25 -4.20 -7.21
C ILE A 83 1.29 -3.50 -6.25
N LEU A 84 0.15 -4.13 -5.97
CA LEU A 84 -0.85 -3.69 -5.00
C LEU A 84 -1.17 -4.87 -4.07
N THR A 85 -0.59 -4.90 -2.87
CA THR A 85 -0.65 -6.05 -1.98
C THR A 85 -0.76 -5.65 -0.51
N ALA A 86 -1.20 -6.57 0.35
CA ALA A 86 -1.17 -6.38 1.80
C ALA A 86 0.24 -6.60 2.41
N ASN A 87 1.18 -7.17 1.65
CA ASN A 87 2.54 -7.47 2.15
C ASN A 87 3.42 -6.19 2.14
N VAL A 88 3.97 -5.86 3.30
CA VAL A 88 4.85 -4.69 3.50
C VAL A 88 6.26 -5.09 3.98
N GLU A 89 6.64 -6.34 3.81
CA GLU A 89 7.94 -6.83 4.23
C GLU A 89 9.07 -6.20 3.38
N PRO A 90 10.09 -5.54 3.98
CA PRO A 90 11.13 -4.84 3.23
C PRO A 90 11.92 -5.71 2.25
N ARG A 91 12.12 -6.99 2.57
CA ARG A 91 12.79 -7.95 1.70
C ARG A 91 11.96 -8.24 0.45
N THR A 92 10.67 -8.46 0.62
CA THR A 92 9.72 -8.71 -0.48
C THR A 92 9.64 -7.50 -1.41
N ILE A 93 9.58 -6.30 -0.85
CA ILE A 93 9.52 -5.06 -1.63
C ILE A 93 10.78 -4.88 -2.49
N ARG A 94 11.98 -5.05 -1.89
CA ARG A 94 13.25 -4.95 -2.65
C ARG A 94 13.31 -5.98 -3.76
N ALA A 95 13.02 -7.24 -3.45
CA ALA A 95 13.04 -8.31 -4.42
C ALA A 95 12.03 -8.09 -5.56
N ALA A 96 10.85 -7.52 -5.29
CA ALA A 96 9.87 -7.17 -6.32
C ALA A 96 10.40 -6.08 -7.26
N MET A 97 11.02 -5.03 -6.72
CA MET A 97 11.62 -3.96 -7.53
C MET A 97 12.80 -4.48 -8.35
N GLU A 98 13.67 -5.33 -7.78
CA GLU A 98 14.78 -5.98 -8.49
C GLU A 98 14.29 -6.93 -9.59
N ALA A 99 13.15 -7.61 -9.38
CA ALA A 99 12.51 -8.46 -10.38
C ALA A 99 11.85 -7.68 -11.53
N GLY A 100 11.79 -6.34 -11.42
CA GLY A 100 11.30 -5.45 -12.48
C GLY A 100 9.93 -4.84 -12.22
N ALA A 101 9.42 -4.83 -11.00
CA ALA A 101 8.26 -4.03 -10.65
C ALA A 101 8.58 -2.53 -10.80
N SER A 102 7.62 -1.77 -11.34
CA SER A 102 7.74 -0.32 -11.56
C SER A 102 7.19 0.48 -10.39
N ALA A 103 6.21 -0.09 -9.66
CA ALA A 103 5.66 0.52 -8.46
C ALA A 103 5.27 -0.54 -7.43
N TYR A 104 5.24 -0.12 -6.15
CA TYR A 104 4.80 -0.98 -5.05
C TYR A 104 3.95 -0.17 -4.06
N LEU A 105 2.68 -0.59 -3.90
CA LEU A 105 1.70 0.02 -3.01
C LEU A 105 1.06 -1.02 -2.09
N THR A 106 0.42 -0.54 -1.04
CA THR A 106 -0.33 -1.38 -0.11
C THR A 106 -1.84 -1.23 -0.34
N LYS A 107 -2.60 -2.33 -0.22
CA LYS A 107 -4.06 -2.33 -0.38
C LYS A 107 -4.80 -1.48 0.66
N ASP A 108 -4.17 -1.24 1.82
CA ASP A 108 -4.67 -0.38 2.90
C ASP A 108 -4.04 1.03 2.88
N GLY A 109 -3.35 1.39 1.79
CA GLY A 109 -2.82 2.73 1.54
C GLY A 109 -3.88 3.75 1.16
N ASP A 110 -3.42 4.96 0.88
CA ASP A 110 -4.28 6.02 0.37
C ASP A 110 -4.65 5.75 -1.10
N PRO A 111 -5.94 5.72 -1.47
CA PRO A 111 -6.34 5.57 -2.87
C PRO A 111 -5.75 6.61 -3.82
N GLU A 112 -5.43 7.82 -3.34
CA GLU A 112 -4.78 8.86 -4.16
C GLU A 112 -3.36 8.46 -4.58
N GLU A 113 -2.66 7.61 -3.82
CA GLU A 113 -1.34 7.11 -4.18
C GLU A 113 -1.36 6.24 -5.45
N ILE A 114 -2.51 5.62 -5.79
CA ILE A 114 -2.65 4.81 -7.01
C ILE A 114 -2.52 5.71 -8.25
N GLY A 115 -3.18 6.86 -8.26
CA GLY A 115 -3.05 7.85 -9.34
C GLY A 115 -1.61 8.35 -9.47
N ALA A 116 -0.99 8.76 -8.36
CA ALA A 116 0.39 9.21 -8.33
C ALA A 116 1.38 8.13 -8.82
N ALA A 117 1.13 6.87 -8.49
CA ALA A 117 1.95 5.75 -8.94
C ALA A 117 1.80 5.50 -10.45
N ILE A 118 0.57 5.55 -10.98
CA ILE A 118 0.30 5.43 -12.42
C ILE A 118 1.01 6.54 -13.20
N ASP A 119 0.93 7.77 -12.73
CA ASP A 119 1.60 8.92 -13.35
C ASP A 119 3.13 8.79 -13.32
N ALA A 120 3.69 8.34 -12.20
CA ALA A 120 5.13 8.11 -12.10
C ALA A 120 5.59 7.03 -13.09
N VAL A 121 4.88 5.90 -13.13
CA VAL A 121 5.19 4.76 -14.00
C VAL A 121 5.04 5.12 -15.48
N ARG A 122 4.02 5.90 -15.85
CA ARG A 122 3.84 6.44 -17.21
C ARG A 122 5.06 7.27 -17.66
N ASN A 123 5.65 8.01 -16.75
CA ASN A 123 6.84 8.82 -17.00
C ASN A 123 8.16 8.05 -16.85
N GLY A 124 8.13 6.71 -16.81
CA GLY A 124 9.30 5.86 -16.69
C GLY A 124 10.00 5.93 -15.33
N LYS A 125 9.31 6.42 -14.29
CA LYS A 125 9.82 6.53 -12.93
C LYS A 125 9.29 5.37 -12.08
N THR A 126 10.08 4.94 -11.12
CA THR A 126 9.62 3.99 -10.09
C THR A 126 8.84 4.73 -9.00
N TYR A 127 7.84 4.05 -8.42
CA TYR A 127 7.06 4.58 -7.32
C TYR A 127 6.99 3.59 -6.15
N LEU A 128 7.23 4.09 -4.95
CA LEU A 128 6.99 3.35 -3.71
C LEU A 128 6.03 4.17 -2.85
N ALA A 129 4.97 3.55 -2.35
CA ALA A 129 4.06 4.21 -1.43
C ALA A 129 4.81 4.80 -0.22
N GLN A 130 4.31 5.92 0.31
CA GLN A 130 4.99 6.62 1.40
C GLN A 130 5.20 5.72 2.63
N SER A 131 4.20 4.88 2.95
CA SER A 131 4.29 3.89 4.02
C SER A 131 5.44 2.88 3.82
N ILE A 132 5.69 2.49 2.57
CA ILE A 132 6.73 1.54 2.17
C ILE A 132 8.12 2.18 2.22
N ARG A 133 8.27 3.41 1.75
CA ARG A 133 9.56 4.15 1.82
C ARG A 133 10.08 4.19 3.25
N PHE A 134 9.21 4.45 4.22
CA PHE A 134 9.58 4.42 5.64
C PHE A 134 10.02 3.04 6.12
N ALA A 135 9.37 1.97 5.67
CA ALA A 135 9.75 0.60 6.05
C ALA A 135 11.14 0.21 5.52
N ILE A 136 11.52 0.71 4.34
CA ILE A 136 12.82 0.41 3.73
C ILE A 136 13.93 1.31 4.27
N THR A 137 13.69 2.63 4.45
CA THR A 137 14.69 3.59 4.90
C THR A 137 14.96 3.52 6.40
N GLY A 138 13.99 3.13 7.21
CA GLY A 138 14.18 2.85 8.65
C GLY A 138 15.11 1.67 8.92
N SER A 139 15.47 0.90 7.88
CA SER A 139 16.45 -0.20 7.92
C SER A 139 17.87 0.21 7.49
N MET A 140 18.09 1.44 7.01
CA MET A 140 19.41 1.97 6.63
C MET A 140 19.64 3.29 7.36
N GLY A 141 20.63 3.29 8.24
CA GLY A 141 20.92 4.36 9.17
C GLY A 141 21.08 5.76 8.59
N SER A 142 20.56 6.67 9.34
CA SER A 142 20.97 8.06 9.58
C SER A 142 21.63 8.87 8.49
N SER A 143 20.92 9.90 7.95
CA SER A 143 21.41 11.30 8.09
C SER A 143 20.30 12.32 7.80
N SER A 144 20.14 13.23 8.76
CA SER A 144 19.65 14.60 8.71
C SER A 144 18.28 14.94 8.12
N SER A 145 17.25 14.92 8.95
CA SER A 145 16.41 16.07 9.29
C SER A 145 15.51 15.67 10.47
N ARG A 146 15.43 16.51 11.49
CA ARG A 146 14.88 16.27 12.83
C ARG A 146 13.58 15.47 12.82
N PRO A 147 13.55 14.24 13.38
CA PRO A 147 12.34 13.45 13.49
C PRO A 147 11.56 13.84 14.74
N ALA A 148 10.23 13.70 14.62
CA ALA A 148 9.43 13.42 15.81
C ALA A 148 10.01 12.14 16.49
N PRO A 149 9.91 11.98 17.81
CA PRO A 149 10.59 10.93 18.55
C PRO A 149 10.32 9.55 17.95
N ASP A 150 11.39 8.81 17.67
CA ASP A 150 11.34 7.45 17.14
C ASP A 150 10.61 6.52 18.10
N ILE A 151 9.38 6.19 17.74
CA ILE A 151 8.61 5.15 18.44
C ILE A 151 9.17 3.81 17.96
N VAL A 152 10.08 3.23 18.72
CA VAL A 152 10.56 1.86 18.49
C VAL A 152 9.50 0.90 19.02
N SER A 153 8.45 0.64 18.23
CA SER A 153 7.51 -0.44 18.50
C SER A 153 8.10 -1.75 17.98
N PRO A 154 8.09 -2.83 18.75
CA PRO A 154 8.47 -4.17 18.27
C PRO A 154 7.55 -4.69 17.15
N ILE A 155 6.36 -4.10 16.99
CA ILE A 155 5.41 -4.38 15.92
C ILE A 155 5.39 -3.16 14.98
N PRO A 156 5.67 -3.33 13.67
CA PRO A 156 5.71 -2.21 12.74
C PRO A 156 4.32 -1.57 12.61
N LEU A 157 4.23 -0.29 12.99
CA LEU A 157 3.01 0.50 12.86
C LEU A 157 3.09 1.38 11.61
N THR A 158 1.99 1.47 10.86
CA THR A 158 1.84 2.43 9.77
C THR A 158 1.90 3.87 10.29
N ARG A 159 2.12 4.84 9.41
CA ARG A 159 2.10 6.27 9.79
C ARG A 159 0.78 6.64 10.46
N ARG A 160 -0.34 6.15 9.90
CA ARG A 160 -1.68 6.41 10.43
C ARG A 160 -1.89 5.79 11.79
N GLU A 161 -1.46 4.55 11.99
CA GLU A 161 -1.50 3.87 13.29
C GLU A 161 -0.67 4.59 14.34
N ARG A 162 0.52 5.09 13.99
CA ARG A 162 1.36 5.90 14.89
C ARG A 162 0.71 7.23 15.25
N GLN A 163 0.09 7.93 14.27
CA GLN A 163 -0.65 9.16 14.54
C GLN A 163 -1.80 8.93 15.52
N ILE A 164 -2.56 7.85 15.31
CA ILE A 164 -3.68 7.49 16.19
C ILE A 164 -3.17 7.10 17.57
N LEU A 165 -2.11 6.28 17.64
CA LEU A 165 -1.49 5.89 18.90
C LEU A 165 -1.02 7.10 19.70
N ALA A 166 -0.36 8.06 19.05
CA ALA A 166 0.10 9.30 19.69
C ALA A 166 -1.06 10.17 20.22
N LEU A 167 -2.17 10.24 19.49
CA LEU A 167 -3.34 10.99 19.93
C LEU A 167 -4.09 10.28 21.06
N VAL A 168 -4.16 8.94 21.02
CA VAL A 168 -4.74 8.14 22.11
C VAL A 168 -3.88 8.20 23.37
N ALA A 169 -2.57 8.25 23.24
CA ALA A 169 -1.65 8.48 24.38
C ALA A 169 -1.94 9.80 25.12
N GLN A 170 -2.37 10.82 24.36
CA GLN A 170 -2.80 12.13 24.90
C GLN A 170 -4.24 12.11 25.46
N GLY A 171 -4.85 10.94 25.66
CA GLY A 171 -6.19 10.81 26.21
C GLY A 171 -7.34 11.22 25.26
N LEU A 172 -7.06 11.49 23.99
CA LEU A 172 -8.06 11.94 23.03
C LEU A 172 -9.09 10.85 22.69
N THR A 173 -10.37 11.24 22.67
CA THR A 173 -11.47 10.34 22.28
C THR A 173 -11.42 10.06 20.76
N ALA A 174 -12.16 9.03 20.31
CA ALA A 174 -12.26 8.75 18.87
C ALA A 174 -12.83 9.94 18.07
N ARG A 175 -13.66 10.78 18.72
CA ARG A 175 -14.24 12.00 18.11
C ARG A 175 -13.17 13.08 17.95
N ASP A 176 -12.32 13.27 18.97
CA ASP A 176 -11.22 14.25 18.93
C ASP A 176 -10.14 13.85 17.92
N VAL A 177 -9.82 12.56 17.88
CA VAL A 177 -8.92 11.97 16.86
C VAL A 177 -9.46 12.19 15.46
N ALA A 178 -10.76 11.98 15.25
CA ALA A 178 -11.41 12.20 13.96
C ALA A 178 -11.29 13.65 13.50
N THR A 179 -11.61 14.61 14.38
CA THR A 179 -11.48 16.05 14.11
C THR A 179 -10.04 16.43 13.77
N ARG A 180 -9.07 15.93 14.56
CA ARG A 180 -7.65 16.29 14.39
C ARG A 180 -7.01 15.70 13.14
N LEU A 181 -7.54 14.59 12.66
CA LEU A 181 -7.04 13.87 11.48
C LEU A 181 -7.87 14.08 10.22
N GLY A 182 -8.95 14.89 10.28
CA GLY A 182 -9.83 15.17 9.14
C GLY A 182 -10.59 13.96 8.61
N ILE A 183 -10.97 13.02 9.49
CA ILE A 183 -11.70 11.78 9.14
C ILE A 183 -13.02 11.67 9.89
N SER A 184 -13.89 10.73 9.49
CA SER A 184 -15.11 10.48 10.22
C SER A 184 -14.84 9.82 11.60
N PRO A 185 -15.68 10.07 12.63
CA PRO A 185 -15.55 9.38 13.92
C PRO A 185 -15.61 7.86 13.81
N LEU A 186 -16.38 7.33 12.86
CA LEU A 186 -16.46 5.91 12.57
C LEU A 186 -15.14 5.36 12.03
N THR A 187 -14.50 6.11 11.12
CA THR A 187 -13.18 5.77 10.57
C THR A 187 -12.10 5.78 11.66
N ALA A 188 -12.10 6.80 12.53
CA ALA A 188 -11.17 6.88 13.65
C ALA A 188 -11.34 5.69 14.63
N ARG A 189 -12.59 5.31 14.91
CA ARG A 189 -12.90 4.14 15.74
C ARG A 189 -12.39 2.85 15.11
N LYS A 190 -12.65 2.63 13.82
CA LYS A 190 -12.18 1.46 13.07
C LYS A 190 -10.66 1.35 13.06
N HIS A 191 -9.95 2.45 12.84
CA HIS A 191 -8.49 2.48 12.92
C HIS A 191 -7.97 2.12 14.31
N ARG A 192 -8.61 2.61 15.39
CA ARG A 192 -8.24 2.27 16.76
C ARG A 192 -8.48 0.78 17.05
N GLU A 193 -9.58 0.21 16.62
CA GLU A 193 -9.89 -1.22 16.75
C GLU A 193 -8.88 -2.08 16.00
N ASN A 194 -8.53 -1.71 14.76
CA ASN A 194 -7.50 -2.38 13.97
C ASN A 194 -6.12 -2.32 14.65
N LEU A 195 -5.77 -1.16 15.20
CA LEU A 195 -4.52 -0.97 15.92
C LEU A 195 -4.46 -1.84 17.19
N MET A 196 -5.53 -1.87 17.98
CA MET A 196 -5.62 -2.74 19.16
C MET A 196 -5.48 -4.22 18.79
N ARG A 197 -6.18 -4.66 17.74
CA ARG A 197 -6.07 -6.05 17.23
C ARG A 197 -4.65 -6.37 16.78
N LYS A 198 -3.98 -5.48 16.06
CA LYS A 198 -2.62 -5.64 15.57
C LYS A 198 -1.59 -5.74 16.71
N LEU A 199 -1.83 -4.99 17.78
CA LEU A 199 -0.98 -4.97 18.98
C LEU A 199 -1.38 -6.05 20.01
N ASN A 200 -2.41 -6.85 19.71
CA ASN A 200 -3.01 -7.83 20.64
C ASN A 200 -3.42 -7.20 21.99
N LEU A 201 -4.07 -6.02 21.91
CA LEU A 201 -4.57 -5.26 23.07
C LEU A 201 -6.10 -5.31 23.05
N HIS A 202 -6.72 -5.38 24.24
CA HIS A 202 -8.15 -5.61 24.40
C HIS A 202 -8.90 -4.40 24.94
N SER A 203 -8.19 -3.35 25.38
CA SER A 203 -8.80 -2.14 25.94
C SER A 203 -8.06 -0.86 25.52
N SER A 204 -8.76 0.27 25.59
CA SER A 204 -8.16 1.58 25.35
C SER A 204 -7.11 1.92 26.40
N ALA A 205 -7.28 1.43 27.65
CA ALA A 205 -6.28 1.61 28.69
C ALA A 205 -4.97 0.89 28.38
N GLU A 206 -5.06 -0.33 27.85
CA GLU A 206 -3.88 -1.08 27.39
C GLU A 206 -3.18 -0.39 26.22
N LEU A 207 -3.97 0.20 25.29
CA LEU A 207 -3.42 0.95 24.17
C LEU A 207 -2.68 2.21 24.65
N THR A 208 -3.23 2.93 25.64
CA THR A 208 -2.57 4.08 26.25
C THR A 208 -1.30 3.66 27.01
N ALA A 209 -1.38 2.59 27.80
CA ALA A 209 -0.22 2.05 28.52
C ALA A 209 0.89 1.58 27.54
N TYR A 210 0.52 1.02 26.40
CA TYR A 210 1.46 0.65 25.34
C TYR A 210 2.14 1.88 24.75
N ALA A 211 1.39 2.94 24.47
CA ALA A 211 1.92 4.20 23.96
C ALA A 211 2.91 4.86 24.94
N VAL A 212 2.62 4.83 26.25
CA VAL A 212 3.51 5.32 27.31
C VAL A 212 4.82 4.53 27.34
N ARG A 213 4.76 3.19 27.22
CA ARG A 213 5.98 2.35 27.16
C ARG A 213 6.86 2.65 25.95
N LEU A 214 6.27 3.16 24.88
CA LEU A 214 6.98 3.62 23.68
C LEU A 214 7.52 5.06 23.80
N GLY A 215 7.38 5.69 24.96
CA GLY A 215 7.88 7.05 25.21
C GLY A 215 7.03 8.15 24.58
N LEU A 216 5.76 7.87 24.22
CA LEU A 216 4.86 8.89 23.72
C LEU A 216 4.39 9.81 24.85
N PRO A 217 4.34 11.14 24.62
CA PRO A 217 3.88 12.09 25.63
C PRO A 217 2.39 11.83 25.93
N THR A 218 2.09 11.67 27.21
CA THR A 218 0.73 11.70 27.76
C THR A 218 0.30 13.14 28.05
N ALA A 219 -1.00 13.39 28.06
CA ALA A 219 -1.55 14.69 28.50
C ALA A 219 -1.26 14.96 29.97
#